data_b386a2fdb514f59e23ba20c2086eda2c
#
_entry.id   b386a2fdb514f59e23ba20c2086eda2c
#
_cell.length_a   1.000
_cell.length_b   1.000
_cell.length_c   1.000
_cell.angle_alpha   90.00
_cell.angle_beta   90.00
_cell.angle_gamma   90.00
#
_symmetry.space_group_name_H-M   'P 1'
#
loop_
_entity.id
_entity.type
_entity.pdbx_description
1 polymer ?
#
loop_
_entity_poly.entity_id
_entity_poly.type
_entity_poly.pdbx_seq_one_letter_code
_entity_poly.pdbx_strand_id
1 'polypeptide(L)'
;MSIKPSFTAQGHGGRLVASGLVALALATLAAPSQAQEKVLRIAMTAADIPRTLGQPDQGFEGNRFTGIPMYDALTQWDLSKADAPSVLIPGVALSWAVDAKDKTKWVFKLRPGVKFHDGSDFNADAVVWNVRKVLDKDAVHFDASQVGVTASRMPTLRTARKIDNLTVELTSSEPDSFLPINLTNLFMASPAHWQKKFDAAPGATPADKSKAAWTAFASDASGTGPFKMARFVPRERLEVVANKAYWDPKRTPKIDRVVLLPMPEANARTAALLSGQVDWIEAPSPDAMGAIQSRGNKVYFNQQPHVWPWQLSFAEGSPWLDKRVRQAANLCVDRLGLMKLLGGMMAPPKGTVAPGHPWWGNPKFDIRYDVAAAQKLMAEAGHSAAKPLKVKVQISASGSGQMQPLPMNEFVQQSLKACHFDVQFDVIEWNTLFTNWRRGAKDPTANGANAINVSFAAMDPFFAMVRFVSTKTFPPVSNNWGYYGNATVDKLVADA
;
A
#
# COMPACT_ATOMS: atom_id res chain seq x y z
N MET A 1 -30.97 -61.88 37.48
CA MET A 1 -30.08 -63.03 37.75
C MET A 1 -28.78 -62.43 38.21
N SER A 2 -28.67 -62.04 39.42
CA SER A 2 -28.15 -62.64 40.65
C SER A 2 -26.99 -63.58 40.40
N ILE A 3 -25.79 -63.21 40.91
CA ILE A 3 -25.15 -63.90 42.02
C ILE A 3 -23.80 -63.20 42.36
N LYS A 4 -23.70 -62.72 43.61
CA LYS A 4 -22.41 -62.62 44.40
C LYS A 4 -22.19 -64.01 45.03
N PRO A 5 -20.99 -64.34 45.49
CA PRO A 5 -20.57 -64.22 46.89
C PRO A 5 -19.07 -63.88 47.04
N SER A 6 -18.62 -63.15 48.00
CA SER A 6 -18.33 -63.24 49.45
C SER A 6 -17.48 -64.40 49.91
N PHE A 7 -16.53 -64.05 50.76
CA PHE A 7 -15.83 -64.70 51.92
C PHE A 7 -14.33 -64.72 51.81
N THR A 8 -13.50 -64.56 52.79
CA THR A 8 -13.51 -64.13 54.19
C THR A 8 -12.03 -63.97 54.63
N ALA A 9 -11.85 -63.25 55.72
CA ALA A 9 -10.60 -62.90 56.38
C ALA A 9 -9.92 -64.07 57.14
N GLN A 10 -8.71 -63.81 57.50
CA GLN A 10 -7.92 -64.12 58.74
C GLN A 10 -6.45 -64.26 58.35
N GLY A 11 -5.44 -63.74 59.00
CA GLY A 11 -5.26 -63.17 60.29
C GLY A 11 -3.80 -63.40 60.77
N HIS A 12 -3.27 -62.45 61.49
CA HIS A 12 -2.10 -62.54 62.41
C HIS A 12 -0.68 -62.52 61.89
N GLY A 13 0.10 -61.60 62.51
CA GLY A 13 1.49 -61.72 62.69
C GLY A 13 2.29 -60.42 62.53
N GLY A 14 2.40 -59.69 63.65
CA GLY A 14 3.18 -58.47 63.69
C GLY A 14 4.67 -58.70 63.63
N ARG A 15 5.38 -57.67 63.29
CA ARG A 15 6.66 -57.19 63.87
C ARG A 15 7.01 -55.82 63.31
N LEU A 16 7.28 -54.92 64.25
CA LEU A 16 7.91 -53.61 64.10
C LEU A 16 9.27 -53.71 63.41
N VAL A 17 9.55 -52.92 62.42
CA VAL A 17 10.93 -52.39 62.21
C VAL A 17 10.86 -51.04 61.52
N ALA A 18 11.36 -50.07 62.25
CA ALA A 18 12.10 -48.91 61.86
C ALA A 18 11.67 -47.98 60.66
N SER A 19 11.39 -46.76 61.03
CA SER A 19 11.37 -45.53 60.29
C SER A 19 12.51 -45.33 59.28
N GLY A 20 12.17 -45.17 58.03
CA GLY A 20 13.05 -44.63 56.99
C GLY A 20 12.32 -43.55 56.25
N LEU A 21 12.46 -42.27 56.68
CA LEU A 21 12.03 -41.09 55.94
C LEU A 21 12.91 -40.96 54.71
N VAL A 22 12.42 -41.39 53.55
CA VAL A 22 12.95 -40.98 52.23
C VAL A 22 12.18 -39.75 51.82
N ALA A 23 12.77 -38.60 52.10
CA ALA A 23 12.36 -37.32 51.52
C ALA A 23 12.70 -37.34 50.04
N LEU A 24 11.72 -37.71 49.20
CA LEU A 24 11.83 -37.55 47.75
C LEU A 24 11.72 -36.06 47.43
N ALA A 25 12.87 -35.39 47.32
CA ALA A 25 12.93 -34.01 46.82
C ALA A 25 12.44 -34.01 45.36
N LEU A 26 11.18 -33.61 45.14
CA LEU A 26 10.69 -33.21 43.85
C LEU A 26 11.43 -31.92 43.45
N ALA A 27 12.57 -32.07 42.80
CA ALA A 27 13.17 -31.02 42.01
C ALA A 27 12.22 -30.80 40.80
N THR A 28 11.25 -29.92 40.97
CA THR A 28 10.53 -29.34 39.84
C THR A 28 11.56 -28.59 38.99
N LEU A 29 12.07 -29.25 37.98
CA LEU A 29 12.72 -28.60 36.84
C LEU A 29 11.72 -27.58 36.30
N ALA A 30 11.83 -26.33 36.72
CA ALA A 30 11.20 -25.21 36.07
C ALA A 30 11.77 -25.16 34.66
N ALA A 31 11.11 -25.87 33.71
CA ALA A 31 11.38 -25.64 32.31
C ALA A 31 11.23 -24.15 32.08
N PRO A 32 12.19 -23.48 31.45
CA PRO A 32 12.03 -22.07 31.13
C PRO A 32 10.73 -21.95 30.37
N SER A 33 9.76 -21.21 30.91
CA SER A 33 8.54 -20.85 30.20
C SER A 33 9.00 -20.12 28.94
N GLN A 34 9.01 -20.82 27.81
CA GLN A 34 9.19 -20.15 26.53
C GLN A 34 8.02 -19.17 26.42
N ALA A 35 8.35 -17.89 26.48
CA ALA A 35 7.35 -16.86 26.28
C ALA A 35 6.62 -17.18 24.97
N GLN A 36 5.30 -17.33 25.04
CA GLN A 36 4.47 -17.65 23.87
C GLN A 36 4.74 -16.64 22.76
N GLU A 37 5.06 -17.12 21.57
CA GLU A 37 5.31 -16.27 20.38
C GLU A 37 4.11 -15.35 20.15
N LYS A 38 4.34 -14.04 20.07
CA LYS A 38 3.30 -13.05 19.78
C LYS A 38 3.09 -12.99 18.29
N VAL A 39 2.02 -13.61 17.82
CA VAL A 39 1.65 -13.68 16.40
C VAL A 39 0.51 -12.74 16.11
N LEU A 40 0.63 -11.94 15.05
CA LEU A 40 -0.44 -11.11 14.48
C LEU A 40 -0.84 -11.65 13.11
N ARG A 41 -2.09 -12.08 12.97
CA ARG A 41 -2.66 -12.60 11.72
C ARG A 41 -3.55 -11.52 11.09
N ILE A 42 -3.24 -11.14 9.84
CA ILE A 42 -3.89 -10.03 9.13
C ILE A 42 -4.56 -10.57 7.87
N ALA A 43 -5.88 -10.37 7.74
CA ALA A 43 -6.59 -10.61 6.48
C ALA A 43 -6.60 -9.32 5.64
N MET A 44 -5.92 -9.37 4.49
CA MET A 44 -5.77 -8.25 3.56
C MET A 44 -6.93 -8.17 2.57
N THR A 45 -7.16 -6.96 2.02
CA THR A 45 -8.12 -6.75 0.92
C THR A 45 -7.60 -7.23 -0.44
N ALA A 46 -6.31 -7.49 -0.57
CA ALA A 46 -5.70 -7.98 -1.80
C ALA A 46 -6.07 -9.45 -2.07
N ALA A 47 -6.14 -9.83 -3.35
CA ALA A 47 -6.42 -11.20 -3.78
C ALA A 47 -5.18 -12.11 -3.77
N ASP A 48 -3.99 -11.53 -3.65
CA ASP A 48 -2.71 -12.24 -3.56
C ASP A 48 -1.75 -11.50 -2.63
N ILE A 49 -0.68 -12.17 -2.23
CA ILE A 49 0.42 -11.52 -1.54
C ILE A 49 1.07 -10.50 -2.49
N PRO A 50 1.22 -9.23 -2.08
CA PRO A 50 1.96 -8.25 -2.86
C PRO A 50 3.39 -8.70 -3.09
N ARG A 51 4.02 -8.19 -4.16
CA ARG A 51 5.42 -8.50 -4.45
C ARG A 51 6.32 -8.17 -3.28
N THR A 52 7.18 -9.11 -2.95
CA THR A 52 8.08 -9.03 -1.80
C THR A 52 9.39 -8.29 -2.10
N LEU A 53 9.46 -7.59 -3.23
CA LEU A 53 10.62 -6.82 -3.68
C LEU A 53 10.66 -5.39 -3.11
N GLY A 54 9.80 -5.07 -2.15
CA GLY A 54 9.76 -3.78 -1.49
C GLY A 54 9.20 -2.65 -2.36
N GLN A 55 8.25 -2.93 -3.22
CA GLN A 55 7.65 -1.92 -4.09
C GLN A 55 6.16 -1.76 -3.80
N PRO A 56 5.58 -0.59 -4.05
CA PRO A 56 4.14 -0.44 -4.01
C PRO A 56 3.50 -1.26 -5.13
N ASP A 57 2.91 -2.37 -4.76
CA ASP A 57 2.24 -3.33 -5.61
C ASP A 57 0.85 -3.61 -5.06
N GLN A 58 -0.11 -3.96 -5.91
CA GLN A 58 -1.51 -4.08 -5.54
C GLN A 58 -2.04 -2.83 -4.79
N GLY A 59 -1.71 -1.64 -5.32
CA GLY A 59 -1.89 -0.37 -4.63
C GLY A 59 -0.86 -0.19 -3.53
N PHE A 60 -1.30 0.26 -2.36
CA PHE A 60 -0.41 0.42 -1.19
C PHE A 60 -0.29 -0.85 -0.33
N GLU A 61 -0.90 -1.97 -0.69
CA GLU A 61 -0.75 -3.24 0.02
C GLU A 61 0.73 -3.67 0.06
N GLY A 62 1.42 -3.62 -1.08
CA GLY A 62 2.84 -3.93 -1.15
C GLY A 62 3.69 -2.99 -0.29
N ASN A 63 3.44 -1.69 -0.35
CA ASN A 63 4.16 -0.72 0.48
C ASN A 63 3.93 -1.00 1.98
N ARG A 64 2.67 -1.22 2.37
CA ARG A 64 2.23 -1.37 3.76
C ARG A 64 2.66 -2.70 4.38
N PHE A 65 2.55 -3.81 3.64
CA PHE A 65 2.74 -5.16 4.19
C PHE A 65 4.05 -5.82 3.79
N THR A 66 4.67 -5.43 2.68
CA THR A 66 5.95 -6.00 2.25
C THR A 66 7.07 -4.97 2.15
N GLY A 67 6.79 -3.72 1.81
CA GLY A 67 7.77 -2.64 1.73
C GLY A 67 8.26 -2.20 3.10
N ILE A 68 7.45 -1.40 3.80
CA ILE A 68 7.80 -0.82 5.11
C ILE A 68 8.19 -1.86 6.17
N PRO A 69 7.56 -3.06 6.26
CA PRO A 69 7.98 -4.06 7.22
C PRO A 69 9.35 -4.70 6.93
N MET A 70 9.68 -4.97 5.66
CA MET A 70 10.89 -5.73 5.31
C MET A 70 12.06 -4.86 4.85
N TYR A 71 11.81 -3.60 4.52
CA TYR A 71 12.83 -2.71 3.94
C TYR A 71 12.81 -1.34 4.61
N ASP A 72 13.87 -0.57 4.39
CA ASP A 72 13.89 0.87 4.61
C ASP A 72 14.20 1.58 3.29
N ALA A 73 13.81 2.85 3.23
CA ALA A 73 14.20 3.80 2.20
C ALA A 73 15.16 4.86 2.78
N LEU A 74 15.76 5.70 1.92
CA LEU A 74 16.62 6.78 2.39
C LEU A 74 15.87 7.73 3.34
N THR A 75 14.66 8.05 3.00
CA THR A 75 13.70 8.85 3.75
C THR A 75 12.46 8.03 4.05
N GLN A 76 11.68 8.40 5.05
CA GLN A 76 10.45 7.68 5.38
C GLN A 76 9.38 8.62 5.94
N TRP A 77 8.14 8.17 5.94
CA TRP A 77 7.05 8.88 6.58
C TRP A 77 7.00 8.58 8.09
N ASP A 78 6.79 9.61 8.89
CA ASP A 78 6.41 9.43 10.29
C ASP A 78 4.95 8.96 10.36
N LEU A 79 4.76 7.69 10.62
CA LEU A 79 3.45 7.04 10.75
C LEU A 79 3.02 6.90 12.23
N SER A 80 3.66 7.59 13.15
CA SER A 80 3.37 7.50 14.59
C SER A 80 2.04 8.14 15.00
N LYS A 81 1.50 9.05 14.16
CA LYS A 81 0.25 9.76 14.39
C LYS A 81 -0.79 9.40 13.32
N ALA A 82 -1.94 8.93 13.79
CA ALA A 82 -3.05 8.55 12.91
C ALA A 82 -3.96 9.73 12.51
N ASP A 83 -3.94 10.81 13.28
CA ASP A 83 -4.84 11.96 13.22
C ASP A 83 -4.19 13.25 12.66
N ALA A 84 -2.96 13.14 12.17
CA ALA A 84 -2.21 14.25 11.58
C ALA A 84 -1.60 13.87 10.23
N PRO A 85 -1.35 14.85 9.34
CA PRO A 85 -0.57 14.61 8.13
C PRO A 85 0.80 14.04 8.49
N SER A 86 1.22 12.98 7.77
CA SER A 86 2.55 12.41 7.95
C SER A 86 3.63 13.40 7.48
N VAL A 87 4.71 13.49 8.24
CA VAL A 87 5.87 14.30 7.90
C VAL A 87 7.03 13.41 7.44
N LEU A 88 7.90 13.97 6.59
CA LEU A 88 9.09 13.28 6.14
C LEU A 88 10.14 13.26 7.24
N ILE A 89 10.69 12.09 7.54
CA ILE A 89 11.74 11.89 8.53
C ILE A 89 12.91 11.08 7.96
N PRO A 90 14.09 11.10 8.61
CA PRO A 90 15.21 10.25 8.24
C PRO A 90 14.85 8.76 8.28
N GLY A 91 15.22 8.05 7.19
CA GLY A 91 15.24 6.60 7.12
C GLY A 91 16.65 6.07 7.33
N VAL A 92 17.19 5.31 6.36
CA VAL A 92 18.59 4.89 6.38
C VAL A 92 19.56 5.99 5.95
N ALA A 93 19.08 7.16 5.51
CA ALA A 93 19.83 8.39 5.50
C ALA A 93 19.60 9.17 6.81
N LEU A 94 20.65 9.74 7.38
CA LEU A 94 20.59 10.62 8.56
C LEU A 94 20.11 12.02 8.21
N SER A 95 20.54 12.51 7.03
CA SER A 95 20.24 13.86 6.53
C SER A 95 20.40 13.92 5.03
N TRP A 96 19.82 14.95 4.44
CA TRP A 96 19.99 15.29 3.02
C TRP A 96 19.97 16.78 2.81
N ALA A 97 20.62 17.21 1.73
CA ALA A 97 20.63 18.59 1.29
C ALA A 97 20.75 18.67 -0.23
N VAL A 98 20.08 19.66 -0.82
CA VAL A 98 20.30 20.01 -2.22
C VAL A 98 21.63 20.78 -2.32
N ASP A 99 22.39 20.53 -3.40
CA ASP A 99 23.62 21.27 -3.65
C ASP A 99 23.33 22.77 -3.85
N ALA A 100 24.15 23.63 -3.25
CA ALA A 100 23.92 25.06 -3.28
C ALA A 100 24.07 25.65 -4.68
N LYS A 101 24.95 25.06 -5.52
CA LYS A 101 25.31 25.55 -6.86
C LYS A 101 24.52 24.84 -7.96
N ASP A 102 24.19 23.56 -7.75
CA ASP A 102 23.50 22.74 -8.73
C ASP A 102 22.26 22.10 -8.11
N LYS A 103 21.11 22.71 -8.28
CA LYS A 103 19.83 22.28 -7.70
C LYS A 103 19.32 20.93 -8.23
N THR A 104 19.98 20.35 -9.23
CA THR A 104 19.69 18.99 -9.70
C THR A 104 20.37 17.92 -8.85
N LYS A 105 21.26 18.29 -7.94
CA LYS A 105 22.03 17.37 -7.09
C LYS A 105 21.57 17.40 -5.65
N TRP A 106 21.34 16.21 -5.11
CA TRP A 106 21.02 15.99 -3.72
C TRP A 106 22.08 15.10 -3.07
N VAL A 107 22.62 15.51 -1.94
CA VAL A 107 23.60 14.75 -1.16
C VAL A 107 22.93 14.16 0.07
N PHE A 108 23.06 12.85 0.24
CA PHE A 108 22.51 12.09 1.37
C PHE A 108 23.66 11.55 2.22
N LYS A 109 23.59 11.80 3.53
CA LYS A 109 24.47 11.17 4.54
C LYS A 109 23.80 9.94 5.09
N LEU A 110 24.44 8.78 4.95
CA LEU A 110 23.89 7.50 5.33
C LEU A 110 24.14 7.17 6.79
N ARG A 111 23.28 6.35 7.37
CA ARG A 111 23.40 5.86 8.72
C ARG A 111 24.47 4.76 8.80
N PRO A 112 25.48 4.86 9.71
CA PRO A 112 26.47 3.81 9.88
C PRO A 112 25.87 2.59 10.59
N GLY A 113 26.44 1.41 10.34
CA GLY A 113 26.11 0.17 11.06
C GLY A 113 24.79 -0.49 10.67
N VAL A 114 24.06 0.04 9.68
CA VAL A 114 22.85 -0.63 9.16
C VAL A 114 23.26 -1.91 8.43
N LYS A 115 22.54 -3.00 8.73
CA LYS A 115 22.73 -4.32 8.09
C LYS A 115 21.49 -4.74 7.34
N PHE A 116 21.70 -5.40 6.22
CA PHE A 116 20.64 -6.16 5.56
C PHE A 116 20.30 -7.42 6.37
N HIS A 117 19.16 -8.03 6.07
CA HIS A 117 18.71 -9.25 6.77
C HIS A 117 19.66 -10.43 6.60
N ASP A 118 20.41 -10.48 5.50
CA ASP A 118 21.45 -11.48 5.22
C ASP A 118 22.78 -11.20 5.92
N GLY A 119 22.87 -10.13 6.71
CA GLY A 119 24.04 -9.71 7.47
C GLY A 119 25.02 -8.81 6.72
N SER A 120 24.86 -8.60 5.41
CA SER A 120 25.71 -7.69 4.63
C SER A 120 25.50 -6.23 5.04
N ASP A 121 26.53 -5.40 4.78
CA ASP A 121 26.51 -3.99 5.14
C ASP A 121 25.66 -3.15 4.16
N PHE A 122 24.86 -2.23 4.71
CA PHE A 122 24.28 -1.14 3.96
C PHE A 122 25.26 0.03 3.89
N ASN A 123 25.50 0.54 2.68
CA ASN A 123 26.43 1.64 2.40
C ASN A 123 26.05 2.36 1.10
N ALA A 124 26.89 3.33 0.67
CA ALA A 124 26.66 4.09 -0.55
C ALA A 124 26.64 3.22 -1.83
N ASP A 125 27.43 2.16 -1.88
CA ASP A 125 27.40 1.22 -3.03
C ASP A 125 26.03 0.53 -3.13
N ALA A 126 25.42 0.17 -2.00
CA ALA A 126 24.10 -0.43 -1.98
C ALA A 126 23.02 0.57 -2.46
N VAL A 127 23.15 1.86 -2.13
CA VAL A 127 22.22 2.88 -2.63
C VAL A 127 22.36 3.02 -4.15
N VAL A 128 23.59 3.15 -4.67
CA VAL A 128 23.86 3.23 -6.13
C VAL A 128 23.28 2.02 -6.84
N TRP A 129 23.50 0.82 -6.31
CA TRP A 129 22.95 -0.42 -6.85
C TRP A 129 21.41 -0.40 -6.88
N ASN A 130 20.74 0.05 -5.82
CA ASN A 130 19.28 0.12 -5.75
C ASN A 130 18.68 1.20 -6.68
N VAL A 131 19.38 2.30 -6.94
CA VAL A 131 18.96 3.26 -7.97
C VAL A 131 19.10 2.66 -9.36
N ARG A 132 20.22 2.01 -9.67
CA ARG A 132 20.45 1.34 -10.96
C ARG A 132 19.47 0.19 -11.20
N LYS A 133 19.06 -0.53 -10.16
CA LYS A 133 18.02 -1.58 -10.21
C LYS A 133 16.76 -1.14 -10.93
N VAL A 134 16.37 0.11 -10.82
CA VAL A 134 15.10 0.62 -11.37
C VAL A 134 15.27 1.61 -12.53
N LEU A 135 16.45 2.15 -12.75
CA LEU A 135 16.70 3.18 -13.77
C LEU A 135 17.63 2.73 -14.89
N ASP A 136 18.60 1.87 -14.62
CA ASP A 136 19.67 1.50 -15.54
C ASP A 136 19.36 0.17 -16.23
N LYS A 137 18.85 0.25 -17.46
CA LYS A 137 18.48 -0.93 -18.26
C LYS A 137 19.66 -1.81 -18.63
N ASP A 138 20.89 -1.29 -18.59
CA ASP A 138 22.11 -2.00 -18.92
C ASP A 138 22.71 -2.71 -17.70
N ALA A 139 22.22 -2.40 -16.50
CA ALA A 139 22.64 -3.10 -15.29
C ALA A 139 22.10 -4.54 -15.27
N VAL A 140 22.97 -5.52 -15.02
CA VAL A 140 22.57 -6.93 -14.96
C VAL A 140 21.45 -7.21 -13.95
N HIS A 141 21.38 -6.42 -12.88
CA HIS A 141 20.37 -6.48 -11.84
C HIS A 141 19.16 -5.55 -12.08
N PHE A 142 19.02 -4.98 -13.28
CA PHE A 142 17.85 -4.20 -13.61
C PHE A 142 16.57 -5.03 -13.49
N ASP A 143 15.58 -4.48 -12.84
CA ASP A 143 14.26 -5.12 -12.67
C ASP A 143 13.17 -4.31 -13.37
N ALA A 144 12.85 -4.69 -14.60
CA ALA A 144 11.80 -4.05 -15.40
C ALA A 144 10.43 -4.04 -14.69
N SER A 145 10.16 -4.99 -13.78
CA SER A 145 8.91 -5.06 -13.05
C SER A 145 8.72 -3.90 -12.07
N GLN A 146 9.81 -3.28 -11.62
CA GLN A 146 9.78 -2.15 -10.69
C GLN A 146 9.71 -0.78 -11.37
N VAL A 147 9.93 -0.70 -12.67
CA VAL A 147 9.93 0.59 -13.40
C VAL A 147 8.59 1.30 -13.26
N GLY A 148 7.48 0.63 -13.57
CA GLY A 148 6.15 1.21 -13.49
C GLY A 148 5.64 1.52 -12.07
N VAL A 149 6.23 0.95 -11.04
CA VAL A 149 5.76 1.08 -9.65
C VAL A 149 6.71 1.90 -8.76
N THR A 150 7.99 1.93 -9.08
CA THR A 150 9.01 2.64 -8.30
C THR A 150 9.59 3.81 -9.10
N ALA A 151 10.18 3.55 -10.28
CA ALA A 151 10.81 4.62 -11.07
C ALA A 151 9.80 5.70 -11.50
N SER A 152 8.57 5.33 -11.83
CA SER A 152 7.50 6.28 -12.20
C SER A 152 7.14 7.28 -11.07
N ARG A 153 7.55 7.01 -9.84
CA ARG A 153 7.38 7.91 -8.69
C ARG A 153 8.54 8.90 -8.53
N MET A 154 9.63 8.66 -9.24
CA MET A 154 10.83 9.51 -9.26
C MET A 154 11.18 9.89 -10.70
N PRO A 155 10.27 10.58 -11.42
CA PRO A 155 10.38 10.79 -12.87
C PRO A 155 11.60 11.62 -13.27
N THR A 156 12.14 12.40 -12.36
CA THR A 156 13.31 13.25 -12.58
C THR A 156 14.63 12.58 -12.23
N LEU A 157 14.64 11.59 -11.32
CA LEU A 157 15.88 10.92 -10.90
C LEU A 157 16.57 10.24 -12.09
N ARG A 158 17.88 10.46 -12.23
CA ARG A 158 18.69 9.90 -13.32
C ARG A 158 19.81 9.01 -12.83
N THR A 159 20.60 9.47 -11.87
CA THR A 159 21.79 8.73 -11.43
C THR A 159 21.99 8.83 -9.92
N ALA A 160 22.78 7.88 -9.42
CA ALA A 160 23.36 7.92 -8.09
C ALA A 160 24.86 7.71 -8.18
N ARG A 161 25.63 8.45 -7.38
CA ARG A 161 27.09 8.37 -7.32
C ARG A 161 27.56 8.30 -5.87
N LYS A 162 28.40 7.33 -5.57
CA LYS A 162 29.11 7.26 -4.30
C LYS A 162 30.11 8.42 -4.20
N ILE A 163 30.05 9.17 -3.10
CA ILE A 163 31.07 10.15 -2.73
C ILE A 163 32.09 9.48 -1.80
N ASP A 164 31.61 8.87 -0.74
CA ASP A 164 32.37 8.03 0.19
C ASP A 164 31.48 6.87 0.66
N ASN A 165 31.95 6.08 1.62
CA ASN A 165 31.23 4.88 2.06
C ASN A 165 29.84 5.17 2.68
N LEU A 166 29.65 6.37 3.24
CA LEU A 166 28.41 6.80 3.90
C LEU A 166 27.83 8.10 3.29
N THR A 167 28.26 8.45 2.09
CA THR A 167 27.73 9.64 1.38
C THR A 167 27.44 9.29 -0.07
N VAL A 168 26.22 9.57 -0.50
CA VAL A 168 25.78 9.37 -1.88
C VAL A 168 25.20 10.66 -2.44
N GLU A 169 25.48 10.95 -3.71
CA GLU A 169 24.86 12.00 -4.50
C GLU A 169 23.83 11.39 -5.44
N LEU A 170 22.65 11.97 -5.46
CA LEU A 170 21.59 11.66 -6.42
C LEU A 170 21.42 12.83 -7.37
N THR A 171 21.34 12.57 -8.67
CA THR A 171 21.18 13.61 -9.69
C THR A 171 19.86 13.43 -10.42
N SER A 172 19.08 14.53 -10.49
CA SER A 172 17.85 14.64 -11.26
C SER A 172 18.07 15.36 -12.59
N SER A 173 17.16 15.22 -13.55
CA SER A 173 17.20 15.90 -14.85
C SER A 173 16.89 17.38 -14.79
N GLU A 174 16.24 17.82 -13.73
CA GLU A 174 15.85 19.21 -13.45
C GLU A 174 15.79 19.38 -11.92
N PRO A 175 15.81 20.60 -11.37
CA PRO A 175 15.57 20.81 -9.95
C PRO A 175 14.29 20.13 -9.50
N ASP A 176 14.36 19.35 -8.41
CA ASP A 176 13.24 18.56 -7.92
C ASP A 176 13.17 18.61 -6.39
N SER A 177 12.30 19.46 -5.87
CA SER A 177 12.03 19.59 -4.44
C SER A 177 11.28 18.39 -3.86
N PHE A 178 10.63 17.57 -4.70
CA PHE A 178 9.91 16.38 -4.29
C PHE A 178 10.81 15.14 -4.19
N LEU A 179 12.03 15.18 -4.70
CA LEU A 179 12.90 14.01 -4.74
C LEU A 179 13.07 13.34 -3.37
N PRO A 180 13.34 14.03 -2.25
CA PRO A 180 13.44 13.38 -0.94
C PRO A 180 12.14 12.71 -0.51
N ILE A 181 10.99 13.26 -0.86
CA ILE A 181 9.66 12.71 -0.59
C ILE A 181 9.44 11.43 -1.42
N ASN A 182 9.74 11.50 -2.70
CA ASN A 182 9.55 10.40 -3.65
C ASN A 182 10.43 9.19 -3.31
N LEU A 183 11.61 9.43 -2.74
CA LEU A 183 12.54 8.38 -2.30
C LEU A 183 11.99 7.49 -1.19
N THR A 184 10.92 7.85 -0.50
CA THR A 184 10.19 6.96 0.42
C THR A 184 9.67 5.68 -0.26
N ASN A 185 9.62 5.65 -1.58
CA ASN A 185 9.20 4.50 -2.38
C ASN A 185 10.36 3.67 -2.95
N LEU A 186 11.62 4.10 -2.75
CA LEU A 186 12.79 3.35 -3.18
C LEU A 186 13.36 2.56 -2.00
N PHE A 187 12.83 1.38 -1.82
CA PHE A 187 13.26 0.45 -0.76
C PHE A 187 14.58 -0.25 -1.11
N MET A 188 15.46 -0.37 -0.10
CA MET A 188 16.82 -0.88 -0.25
C MET A 188 16.83 -2.41 -0.12
N ALA A 189 17.04 -3.10 -1.24
CA ALA A 189 17.27 -4.54 -1.31
C ALA A 189 18.77 -4.85 -1.18
N SER A 190 19.12 -6.01 -0.60
CA SER A 190 20.52 -6.45 -0.45
C SER A 190 21.17 -6.81 -1.78
N PRO A 191 22.22 -6.09 -2.22
CA PRO A 191 22.99 -6.45 -3.39
C PRO A 191 23.68 -7.82 -3.26
N ALA A 192 24.23 -8.11 -2.08
CA ALA A 192 24.94 -9.36 -1.80
C ALA A 192 24.01 -10.57 -1.86
N HIS A 193 22.80 -10.44 -1.30
CA HIS A 193 21.80 -11.50 -1.35
C HIS A 193 21.31 -11.75 -2.78
N TRP A 194 21.04 -10.67 -3.53
CA TRP A 194 20.68 -10.79 -4.94
C TRP A 194 21.79 -11.45 -5.76
N GLN A 195 23.06 -11.08 -5.55
CA GLN A 195 24.20 -11.67 -6.26
C GLN A 195 24.28 -13.19 -6.04
N LYS A 196 24.09 -13.65 -4.79
CA LYS A 196 24.02 -15.10 -4.50
C LYS A 196 22.91 -15.80 -5.30
N LYS A 197 21.73 -15.16 -5.44
CA LYS A 197 20.64 -15.70 -6.24
C LYS A 197 21.00 -15.71 -7.72
N PHE A 198 21.68 -14.68 -8.23
CA PHE A 198 22.11 -14.58 -9.61
C PHE A 198 23.18 -15.63 -9.97
N ASP A 199 24.15 -15.85 -9.09
CA ASP A 199 25.20 -16.84 -9.29
C ASP A 199 24.63 -18.26 -9.37
N ALA A 200 23.60 -18.55 -8.58
CA ALA A 200 22.89 -19.84 -8.55
C ALA A 200 21.76 -19.95 -9.58
N ALA A 201 21.42 -18.85 -10.28
CA ALA A 201 20.25 -18.82 -11.15
C ALA A 201 20.46 -19.62 -12.43
N PRO A 202 19.45 -20.41 -12.88
CA PRO A 202 19.46 -21.02 -14.21
C PRO A 202 19.24 -19.95 -15.29
N GLY A 203 19.75 -20.19 -16.49
CA GLY A 203 19.56 -19.34 -17.65
C GLY A 203 20.71 -19.40 -18.63
N ALA A 204 20.40 -19.30 -19.92
CA ALA A 204 21.38 -19.31 -20.99
C ALA A 204 22.05 -17.93 -21.17
N THR A 205 21.37 -16.88 -20.82
CA THR A 205 21.87 -15.49 -20.92
C THR A 205 21.89 -14.79 -19.55
N PRO A 206 22.67 -13.70 -19.39
CA PRO A 206 22.63 -12.88 -18.19
C PRO A 206 21.22 -12.34 -17.87
N ALA A 207 20.43 -12.04 -18.90
CA ALA A 207 19.04 -11.58 -18.73
C ALA A 207 18.13 -12.69 -18.16
N ASP A 208 18.25 -13.93 -18.63
CA ASP A 208 17.51 -15.07 -18.09
C ASP A 208 17.88 -15.32 -16.63
N LYS A 209 19.19 -15.30 -16.33
CA LYS A 209 19.68 -15.42 -14.95
C LYS A 209 19.17 -14.31 -14.05
N SER A 210 19.16 -13.07 -14.53
CA SER A 210 18.63 -11.93 -13.76
C SER A 210 17.15 -12.11 -13.42
N LYS A 211 16.33 -12.52 -14.40
CA LYS A 211 14.91 -12.79 -14.18
C LYS A 211 14.69 -13.92 -13.16
N ALA A 212 15.46 -15.02 -13.28
CA ALA A 212 15.41 -16.12 -12.32
C ALA A 212 15.87 -15.68 -10.91
N ALA A 213 16.93 -14.86 -10.84
CA ALA A 213 17.44 -14.31 -9.58
C ALA A 213 16.40 -13.45 -8.87
N TRP A 214 15.71 -12.57 -9.59
CA TRP A 214 14.62 -11.76 -9.01
C TRP A 214 13.44 -12.62 -8.54
N THR A 215 13.09 -13.67 -9.27
CA THR A 215 12.08 -14.65 -8.84
C THR A 215 12.49 -15.35 -7.55
N ALA A 216 13.74 -15.80 -7.46
CA ALA A 216 14.29 -16.43 -6.26
C ALA A 216 14.40 -15.45 -5.09
N PHE A 217 14.81 -14.20 -5.35
CA PHE A 217 14.84 -13.13 -4.35
C PHE A 217 13.44 -12.81 -3.81
N ALA A 218 12.41 -12.79 -4.64
CA ALA A 218 11.04 -12.55 -4.21
C ALA A 218 10.53 -13.61 -3.22
N SER A 219 11.06 -14.84 -3.28
CA SER A 219 10.69 -15.93 -2.37
C SER A 219 11.55 -15.98 -1.10
N ASP A 220 12.64 -15.21 -1.06
CA ASP A 220 13.59 -15.13 0.06
C ASP A 220 14.22 -13.75 0.09
N ALA A 221 13.40 -12.75 0.39
CA ALA A 221 13.76 -11.35 0.29
C ALA A 221 14.64 -10.88 1.46
N SER A 222 15.65 -10.05 1.16
CA SER A 222 16.53 -9.41 2.13
C SER A 222 16.54 -7.90 1.96
N GLY A 223 15.93 -7.20 2.91
CA GLY A 223 15.97 -5.75 3.10
C GLY A 223 16.69 -5.38 4.38
N THR A 224 16.45 -4.16 4.87
CA THR A 224 17.01 -3.63 6.13
C THR A 224 15.96 -3.45 7.23
N GLY A 225 14.70 -3.79 6.95
CA GLY A 225 13.54 -3.42 7.75
C GLY A 225 13.40 -4.15 9.09
N PRO A 226 12.37 -3.73 9.87
CA PRO A 226 12.11 -4.28 11.21
C PRO A 226 11.63 -5.74 11.22
N PHE A 227 11.17 -6.28 10.10
CA PHE A 227 10.79 -7.68 9.96
C PHE A 227 11.58 -8.35 8.83
N LYS A 228 11.85 -9.64 8.99
CA LYS A 228 12.51 -10.52 8.01
C LYS A 228 11.51 -11.51 7.45
N MET A 229 11.61 -11.85 6.17
CA MET A 229 10.82 -12.92 5.59
C MET A 229 11.16 -14.25 6.26
N ALA A 230 10.13 -15.00 6.65
CA ALA A 230 10.25 -16.35 7.21
C ALA A 230 9.65 -17.41 6.28
N ARG A 231 8.52 -17.09 5.65
CA ARG A 231 7.83 -18.01 4.73
C ARG A 231 7.03 -17.23 3.71
N PHE A 232 7.06 -17.67 2.47
CA PHE A 232 6.23 -17.15 1.40
C PHE A 232 5.59 -18.30 0.63
N VAL A 233 4.27 -18.26 0.53
CA VAL A 233 3.48 -19.17 -0.31
C VAL A 233 2.57 -18.28 -1.17
N PRO A 234 2.81 -18.20 -2.49
CA PRO A 234 2.01 -17.38 -3.39
C PRO A 234 0.51 -17.66 -3.23
N ARG A 235 -0.30 -16.63 -3.25
CA ARG A 235 -1.76 -16.66 -3.09
C ARG A 235 -2.27 -17.18 -1.75
N GLU A 236 -1.41 -17.64 -0.86
CA GLU A 236 -1.82 -18.24 0.41
C GLU A 236 -1.40 -17.37 1.60
N ARG A 237 -0.10 -17.15 1.77
CA ARG A 237 0.42 -16.42 2.93
C ARG A 237 1.82 -15.88 2.76
N LEU A 238 2.09 -14.81 3.49
CA LEU A 238 3.43 -14.35 3.80
C LEU A 238 3.61 -14.32 5.32
N GLU A 239 4.68 -14.92 5.83
CA GLU A 239 5.06 -14.82 7.24
C GLU A 239 6.36 -14.03 7.34
N VAL A 240 6.35 -13.03 8.22
CA VAL A 240 7.55 -12.26 8.55
C VAL A 240 7.79 -12.33 10.06
N VAL A 241 9.04 -12.39 10.46
CA VAL A 241 9.48 -12.46 11.87
C VAL A 241 10.25 -11.21 12.25
N ALA A 242 10.16 -10.83 13.52
CA ALA A 242 10.82 -9.64 14.04
C ALA A 242 12.34 -9.67 13.84
N ASN A 243 12.88 -8.60 13.28
CA ASN A 243 14.32 -8.34 13.26
C ASN A 243 14.74 -7.73 14.59
N LYS A 244 15.15 -8.56 15.55
CA LYS A 244 15.56 -8.10 16.89
C LYS A 244 16.84 -7.25 16.85
N ALA A 245 17.62 -7.31 15.76
CA ALA A 245 18.81 -6.49 15.51
C ALA A 245 18.51 -5.29 14.60
N TYR A 246 17.27 -4.84 14.53
CA TYR A 246 16.89 -3.69 13.73
C TYR A 246 17.63 -2.42 14.19
N TRP A 247 18.13 -1.65 13.25
CA TRP A 247 18.98 -0.49 13.51
C TRP A 247 18.31 0.64 14.32
N ASP A 248 16.96 0.72 14.29
CA ASP A 248 16.20 1.71 15.05
C ASP A 248 15.53 1.04 16.28
N PRO A 249 16.09 1.20 17.49
CA PRO A 249 15.54 0.57 18.69
C PRO A 249 14.13 1.05 19.05
N LYS A 250 13.73 2.27 18.59
CA LYS A 250 12.38 2.80 18.84
C LYS A 250 11.33 2.08 18.00
N ARG A 251 11.71 1.50 16.87
CA ARG A 251 10.86 0.78 15.93
C ARG A 251 11.08 -0.73 15.92
N THR A 252 11.89 -1.26 16.83
CA THR A 252 12.03 -2.72 17.00
C THR A 252 10.67 -3.34 17.31
N PRO A 253 10.24 -4.38 16.55
CA PRO A 253 8.92 -4.95 16.70
C PRO A 253 8.66 -5.54 18.09
N LYS A 254 7.47 -5.29 18.63
CA LYS A 254 6.95 -5.90 19.87
C LYS A 254 6.17 -7.18 19.62
N ILE A 255 5.87 -7.47 18.36
CA ILE A 255 5.23 -8.68 17.84
C ILE A 255 6.34 -9.54 17.24
N ASP A 256 6.33 -10.85 17.51
CA ASP A 256 7.39 -11.74 17.06
C ASP A 256 7.19 -12.20 15.62
N ARG A 257 5.93 -12.39 15.21
CA ARG A 257 5.55 -12.85 13.86
C ARG A 257 4.31 -12.13 13.35
N VAL A 258 4.31 -11.79 12.06
CA VAL A 258 3.12 -11.33 11.33
C VAL A 258 2.81 -12.34 10.24
N VAL A 259 1.55 -12.75 10.13
CA VAL A 259 1.03 -13.63 9.07
C VAL A 259 0.04 -12.84 8.24
N LEU A 260 0.34 -12.66 6.96
CA LEU A 260 -0.52 -11.97 5.99
C LEU A 260 -1.29 -12.99 5.17
N LEU A 261 -2.60 -12.82 5.08
CA LEU A 261 -3.52 -13.72 4.41
C LEU A 261 -4.35 -12.93 3.38
N PRO A 262 -4.23 -13.21 2.08
CA PRO A 262 -5.12 -12.64 1.07
C PRO A 262 -6.55 -13.06 1.33
N MET A 263 -7.47 -12.08 1.43
CA MET A 263 -8.88 -12.35 1.68
C MET A 263 -9.71 -11.18 1.11
N PRO A 264 -9.93 -11.12 -0.20
CA PRO A 264 -10.52 -9.96 -0.86
C PRO A 264 -11.97 -9.70 -0.45
N GLU A 265 -12.72 -10.75 -0.06
CA GLU A 265 -14.13 -10.62 0.28
C GLU A 265 -14.35 -10.10 1.71
N ALA A 266 -15.08 -8.99 1.86
CA ALA A 266 -15.28 -8.32 3.15
C ALA A 266 -16.00 -9.21 4.18
N ASN A 267 -17.00 -9.98 3.74
CA ASN A 267 -17.74 -10.90 4.62
C ASN A 267 -16.87 -12.07 5.10
N ALA A 268 -15.98 -12.58 4.23
CA ALA A 268 -15.03 -13.63 4.62
C ALA A 268 -14.03 -13.10 5.67
N ARG A 269 -13.50 -11.88 5.48
CA ARG A 269 -12.63 -11.23 6.49
C ARG A 269 -13.35 -11.06 7.82
N THR A 270 -14.59 -10.57 7.79
CA THR A 270 -15.40 -10.41 9.01
C THR A 270 -15.61 -11.72 9.73
N ALA A 271 -15.98 -12.80 9.01
CA ALA A 271 -16.15 -14.13 9.58
C ALA A 271 -14.85 -14.66 10.20
N ALA A 272 -13.73 -14.50 9.52
CA ALA A 272 -12.42 -14.90 10.02
C ALA A 272 -12.01 -14.16 11.31
N LEU A 273 -12.32 -12.85 11.42
CA LEU A 273 -12.11 -12.09 12.65
C LEU A 273 -13.01 -12.59 13.79
N LEU A 274 -14.30 -12.73 13.54
CA LEU A 274 -15.28 -13.13 14.56
C LEU A 274 -15.06 -14.56 15.07
N SER A 275 -14.48 -15.43 14.25
CA SER A 275 -14.08 -16.80 14.65
C SER A 275 -12.70 -16.88 15.31
N GLY A 276 -11.92 -15.78 15.34
CA GLY A 276 -10.55 -15.77 15.87
C GLY A 276 -9.51 -16.41 14.94
N GLN A 277 -9.86 -16.64 13.68
CA GLN A 277 -8.92 -17.13 12.67
C GLN A 277 -7.85 -16.06 12.34
N VAL A 278 -8.24 -14.78 12.37
CA VAL A 278 -7.35 -13.63 12.23
C VAL A 278 -7.55 -12.63 13.37
N ASP A 279 -6.56 -11.78 13.57
CA ASP A 279 -6.52 -10.79 14.64
C ASP A 279 -6.81 -9.38 14.15
N TRP A 280 -6.64 -9.14 12.87
CA TRP A 280 -6.86 -7.85 12.21
C TRP A 280 -7.43 -8.06 10.82
N ILE A 281 -8.44 -7.28 10.47
CA ILE A 281 -8.99 -7.18 9.12
C ILE A 281 -8.99 -5.74 8.64
N GLU A 282 -8.94 -5.56 7.33
CA GLU A 282 -9.11 -4.27 6.68
C GLU A 282 -10.52 -4.13 6.11
N ALA A 283 -11.00 -2.89 6.03
CA ALA A 283 -12.24 -2.51 5.36
C ALA A 283 -13.42 -3.47 5.62
N PRO A 284 -13.85 -3.66 6.88
CA PRO A 284 -15.10 -4.37 7.16
C PRO A 284 -16.28 -3.68 6.48
N SER A 285 -17.34 -4.44 6.15
CA SER A 285 -18.56 -3.81 5.65
C SER A 285 -19.23 -2.98 6.75
N PRO A 286 -19.92 -1.87 6.42
CA PRO A 286 -20.65 -1.05 7.41
C PRO A 286 -21.61 -1.86 8.26
N ASP A 287 -22.31 -2.82 7.66
CA ASP A 287 -23.30 -3.66 8.34
C ASP A 287 -22.67 -4.62 9.38
N ALA A 288 -21.41 -4.97 9.21
CA ALA A 288 -20.68 -5.85 10.13
C ALA A 288 -20.18 -5.14 11.38
N MET A 289 -20.17 -3.80 11.42
CA MET A 289 -19.54 -3.02 12.48
C MET A 289 -20.13 -3.34 13.86
N GLY A 290 -21.46 -3.44 13.95
CA GLY A 290 -22.14 -3.78 15.21
C GLY A 290 -21.74 -5.16 15.73
N ALA A 291 -21.65 -6.17 14.84
CA ALA A 291 -21.24 -7.52 15.21
C ALA A 291 -19.75 -7.56 15.66
N ILE A 292 -18.87 -6.84 14.96
CA ILE A 292 -17.46 -6.74 15.32
C ILE A 292 -17.29 -6.13 16.71
N GLN A 293 -17.95 -5.02 16.99
CA GLN A 293 -17.85 -4.31 18.28
C GLN A 293 -18.48 -5.10 19.43
N SER A 294 -19.63 -5.75 19.21
CA SER A 294 -20.32 -6.57 20.24
C SER A 294 -19.48 -7.79 20.68
N ARG A 295 -18.54 -8.27 19.85
CA ARG A 295 -17.57 -9.31 20.19
C ARG A 295 -16.32 -8.77 20.87
N GLY A 296 -16.28 -7.48 21.25
CA GLY A 296 -15.16 -6.84 21.92
C GLY A 296 -14.01 -6.41 21.03
N ASN A 297 -14.14 -6.55 19.70
CA ASN A 297 -13.14 -6.07 18.76
C ASN A 297 -13.21 -4.54 18.65
N LYS A 298 -12.05 -3.92 18.43
CA LYS A 298 -11.93 -2.48 18.24
C LYS A 298 -11.93 -2.13 16.76
N VAL A 299 -12.59 -1.06 16.41
CA VAL A 299 -12.59 -0.49 15.07
C VAL A 299 -11.83 0.83 15.11
N TYR A 300 -10.83 0.95 14.25
CA TYR A 300 -10.01 2.14 14.10
C TYR A 300 -10.35 2.84 12.81
N PHE A 301 -10.76 4.09 12.92
CA PHE A 301 -10.94 4.99 11.79
C PHE A 301 -9.74 5.91 11.70
N ASN A 302 -9.22 6.04 10.51
CA ASN A 302 -8.12 6.94 10.25
C ASN A 302 -8.60 8.02 9.29
N GLN A 303 -8.47 9.29 9.66
CA GLN A 303 -8.62 10.39 8.70
C GLN A 303 -7.39 10.45 7.80
N GLN A 304 -7.20 9.40 7.04
CA GLN A 304 -6.09 9.34 6.10
C GLN A 304 -6.31 10.36 4.99
N PRO A 305 -5.23 10.94 4.46
CA PRO A 305 -5.31 11.74 3.23
C PRO A 305 -5.55 10.82 2.03
N HIS A 306 -6.62 10.01 2.08
CA HIS A 306 -6.98 9.04 1.06
C HIS A 306 -8.20 9.55 0.32
N VAL A 307 -8.06 9.71 -1.00
CA VAL A 307 -9.11 10.21 -1.89
C VAL A 307 -9.62 9.07 -2.76
N TRP A 308 -10.94 9.01 -2.93
CA TRP A 308 -11.61 8.01 -3.76
C TRP A 308 -12.35 8.69 -4.93
N PRO A 309 -11.64 9.04 -6.03
CA PRO A 309 -12.22 9.75 -7.17
C PRO A 309 -12.57 8.83 -8.32
N TRP A 310 -13.42 9.33 -9.21
CA TRP A 310 -13.34 8.97 -10.62
C TRP A 310 -12.34 9.90 -11.29
N GLN A 311 -11.34 9.34 -11.95
CA GLN A 311 -10.41 10.07 -12.79
C GLN A 311 -11.00 10.11 -14.21
N LEU A 312 -11.22 11.32 -14.71
CA LEU A 312 -11.92 11.55 -15.96
C LEU A 312 -10.95 11.54 -17.14
N SER A 313 -11.37 11.00 -18.28
CA SER A 313 -10.60 11.03 -19.54
C SER A 313 -10.77 12.36 -20.25
N PHE A 314 -9.66 12.96 -20.66
CA PHE A 314 -9.61 14.13 -21.54
C PHE A 314 -9.09 13.76 -22.93
N ALA A 315 -9.12 12.48 -23.29
CA ALA A 315 -8.85 12.03 -24.64
C ALA A 315 -9.93 12.56 -25.62
N GLU A 316 -9.57 12.61 -26.89
CA GLU A 316 -10.49 13.02 -27.95
C GLU A 316 -11.80 12.20 -27.91
N GLY A 317 -12.94 12.87 -28.11
CA GLY A 317 -14.27 12.25 -28.02
C GLY A 317 -14.79 12.01 -26.62
N SER A 318 -14.03 12.30 -25.57
CA SER A 318 -14.50 12.14 -24.21
C SER A 318 -15.58 13.17 -23.84
N PRO A 319 -16.68 12.75 -23.20
CA PRO A 319 -17.72 13.68 -22.75
C PRO A 319 -17.23 14.65 -21.68
N TRP A 320 -16.15 14.29 -20.98
CA TRP A 320 -15.56 15.11 -19.92
C TRP A 320 -14.75 16.30 -20.44
N LEU A 321 -14.59 16.47 -21.76
CA LEU A 321 -14.02 17.68 -22.34
C LEU A 321 -14.95 18.90 -22.11
N ASP A 322 -16.25 18.68 -22.03
CA ASP A 322 -17.20 19.74 -21.68
C ASP A 322 -17.16 20.05 -20.17
N LYS A 323 -16.78 21.27 -19.82
CA LYS A 323 -16.71 21.73 -18.42
C LYS A 323 -18.06 21.64 -17.72
N ARG A 324 -19.18 21.91 -18.44
CA ARG A 324 -20.55 21.85 -17.89
C ARG A 324 -20.89 20.43 -17.41
N VAL A 325 -20.49 19.42 -18.18
CA VAL A 325 -20.68 18.00 -17.83
C VAL A 325 -19.91 17.65 -16.55
N ARG A 326 -18.65 18.11 -16.42
CA ARG A 326 -17.85 17.88 -15.20
C ARG A 326 -18.46 18.57 -13.98
N GLN A 327 -18.94 19.80 -14.13
CA GLN A 327 -19.61 20.54 -13.07
C GLN A 327 -20.93 19.87 -12.67
N ALA A 328 -21.73 19.46 -13.65
CA ALA A 328 -22.98 18.74 -13.41
C ALA A 328 -22.74 17.43 -12.62
N ALA A 329 -21.75 16.63 -13.01
CA ALA A 329 -21.42 15.41 -12.29
C ALA A 329 -21.03 15.70 -10.84
N ASN A 330 -20.23 16.73 -10.58
CA ASN A 330 -19.87 17.12 -9.22
C ASN A 330 -21.05 17.60 -8.38
N LEU A 331 -21.98 18.35 -8.96
CA LEU A 331 -23.20 18.81 -8.28
C LEU A 331 -24.21 17.68 -8.06
N CYS A 332 -24.16 16.61 -8.85
CA CYS A 332 -25.13 15.53 -8.79
C CYS A 332 -24.79 14.43 -7.78
N VAL A 333 -23.54 14.30 -7.35
CA VAL A 333 -23.14 13.25 -6.39
C VAL A 333 -23.54 13.64 -4.97
N ASP A 334 -24.46 12.87 -4.37
CA ASP A 334 -24.85 13.01 -2.96
C ASP A 334 -23.78 12.40 -2.04
N ARG A 335 -22.80 13.19 -1.68
CA ARG A 335 -21.68 12.78 -0.80
C ARG A 335 -22.11 12.55 0.64
N LEU A 336 -23.15 13.25 1.11
CA LEU A 336 -23.67 13.03 2.45
C LEU A 336 -24.49 11.74 2.54
N GLY A 337 -25.24 11.40 1.49
CA GLY A 337 -25.91 10.10 1.37
C GLY A 337 -24.89 8.96 1.31
N LEU A 338 -23.81 9.10 0.54
CA LEU A 338 -22.73 8.12 0.49
C LEU A 338 -22.03 7.95 1.85
N MET A 339 -21.80 9.04 2.59
CA MET A 339 -21.27 8.98 3.95
C MET A 339 -22.19 8.18 4.89
N LYS A 340 -23.52 8.37 4.79
CA LYS A 340 -24.49 7.58 5.55
C LYS A 340 -24.48 6.11 5.18
N LEU A 341 -24.42 5.79 3.87
CA LEU A 341 -24.31 4.42 3.38
C LEU A 341 -23.09 3.71 3.98
N LEU A 342 -21.99 4.43 4.14
CA LEU A 342 -20.75 3.90 4.69
C LEU A 342 -20.67 3.99 6.23
N GLY A 343 -21.80 4.22 6.93
CA GLY A 343 -21.80 4.28 8.39
C GLY A 343 -20.91 5.38 8.98
N GLY A 344 -20.66 6.47 8.24
CA GLY A 344 -19.78 7.56 8.66
C GLY A 344 -18.29 7.33 8.36
N MET A 345 -17.92 6.22 7.70
CA MET A 345 -16.52 5.88 7.41
C MET A 345 -15.91 6.67 6.24
N MET A 346 -16.49 7.79 5.89
CA MET A 346 -15.90 8.75 4.94
C MET A 346 -16.23 10.19 5.37
N ALA A 347 -15.42 11.14 4.88
CA ALA A 347 -15.74 12.57 4.95
C ALA A 347 -15.93 13.12 3.52
N PRO A 348 -16.93 13.99 3.28
CA PRO A 348 -17.06 14.66 1.99
C PRO A 348 -15.81 15.47 1.67
N PRO A 349 -15.18 15.30 0.48
CA PRO A 349 -13.96 15.99 0.16
C PRO A 349 -14.21 17.48 -0.14
N LYS A 350 -13.20 18.31 0.16
CA LYS A 350 -13.13 19.72 -0.24
C LYS A 350 -11.94 20.01 -1.16
N GLY A 351 -11.39 18.98 -1.77
CA GLY A 351 -10.22 19.01 -2.63
C GLY A 351 -9.52 17.67 -2.66
N THR A 352 -8.31 17.63 -3.20
CA THR A 352 -7.47 16.44 -3.26
C THR A 352 -6.77 16.12 -1.93
N VAL A 353 -6.74 17.08 -1.00
CA VAL A 353 -6.27 16.91 0.38
C VAL A 353 -7.30 17.50 1.34
N ALA A 354 -7.26 17.07 2.60
CA ALA A 354 -8.17 17.53 3.63
C ALA A 354 -7.92 19.02 4.00
N PRO A 355 -8.94 19.77 4.40
CA PRO A 355 -8.75 21.08 5.02
C PRO A 355 -7.79 20.99 6.21
N GLY A 356 -6.91 21.96 6.35
CA GLY A 356 -5.86 21.97 7.38
C GLY A 356 -4.56 21.24 6.98
N HIS A 357 -4.58 20.51 5.87
CA HIS A 357 -3.33 19.96 5.30
C HIS A 357 -2.44 21.11 4.79
N PRO A 358 -1.10 21.08 4.99
CA PRO A 358 -0.20 22.15 4.54
C PRO A 358 -0.34 22.51 3.05
N TRP A 359 -0.74 21.56 2.21
CA TRP A 359 -0.89 21.77 0.74
C TRP A 359 -2.34 21.93 0.30
N TRP A 360 -3.28 22.19 1.22
CA TRP A 360 -4.70 22.34 0.86
C TRP A 360 -4.96 23.52 -0.06
N GLY A 361 -4.22 24.63 0.12
CA GLY A 361 -4.29 25.80 -0.76
C GLY A 361 -5.63 26.56 -0.71
N ASN A 362 -6.56 26.16 0.16
CA ASN A 362 -7.88 26.75 0.31
C ASN A 362 -8.62 26.97 -1.04
N PRO A 363 -8.88 25.91 -1.83
CA PRO A 363 -9.46 26.04 -3.16
C PRO A 363 -10.84 26.67 -3.10
N LYS A 364 -11.06 27.66 -3.95
CA LYS A 364 -12.34 28.40 -4.07
C LYS A 364 -13.25 27.73 -5.08
N PHE A 365 -13.65 26.49 -4.84
CA PHE A 365 -14.70 25.83 -5.64
C PHE A 365 -15.74 25.20 -4.68
N ASP A 366 -16.97 25.18 -5.18
CA ASP A 366 -18.10 24.70 -4.41
C ASP A 366 -18.39 23.24 -4.76
N ILE A 367 -18.15 22.35 -3.78
CA ILE A 367 -18.56 20.94 -3.86
C ILE A 367 -19.84 20.80 -3.03
N ARG A 368 -21.00 21.02 -3.67
CA ARG A 368 -22.32 20.85 -3.06
C ARG A 368 -23.15 19.81 -3.81
N TYR A 369 -24.22 19.39 -3.23
CA TYR A 369 -25.23 18.56 -3.87
C TYR A 369 -26.39 19.45 -4.34
N ASP A 370 -26.60 19.53 -5.66
CA ASP A 370 -27.63 20.38 -6.28
C ASP A 370 -28.06 19.78 -7.62
N VAL A 371 -29.07 18.91 -7.55
CA VAL A 371 -29.61 18.20 -8.72
C VAL A 371 -30.18 19.16 -9.75
N ALA A 372 -30.87 20.22 -9.33
CA ALA A 372 -31.50 21.15 -10.25
C ALA A 372 -30.45 21.94 -11.07
N ALA A 373 -29.39 22.42 -10.40
CA ALA A 373 -28.28 23.06 -11.09
C ALA A 373 -27.55 22.09 -12.02
N ALA A 374 -27.36 20.82 -11.60
CA ALA A 374 -26.75 19.80 -12.43
C ALA A 374 -27.57 19.50 -13.70
N GLN A 375 -28.89 19.32 -13.57
CA GLN A 375 -29.80 19.09 -14.70
C GLN A 375 -29.81 20.28 -15.70
N LYS A 376 -29.75 21.51 -15.18
CA LYS A 376 -29.63 22.71 -16.03
C LYS A 376 -28.35 22.67 -16.88
N LEU A 377 -27.21 22.39 -16.25
CA LEU A 377 -25.93 22.27 -16.97
C LEU A 377 -25.95 21.14 -18.01
N MET A 378 -26.58 20.01 -17.70
CA MET A 378 -26.72 18.89 -18.62
C MET A 378 -27.64 19.25 -19.81
N ALA A 379 -28.73 19.97 -19.58
CA ALA A 379 -29.60 20.47 -20.65
C ALA A 379 -28.84 21.45 -21.56
N GLU A 380 -28.07 22.39 -20.99
CA GLU A 380 -27.19 23.29 -21.74
C GLU A 380 -26.13 22.55 -22.56
N ALA A 381 -25.69 21.38 -22.11
CA ALA A 381 -24.75 20.49 -22.78
C ALA A 381 -25.46 19.56 -23.83
N GLY A 382 -26.81 19.64 -23.98
CA GLY A 382 -27.57 18.86 -24.92
C GLY A 382 -28.04 17.48 -24.44
N HIS A 383 -28.08 17.27 -23.13
CA HIS A 383 -28.51 16.02 -22.49
C HIS A 383 -29.80 16.21 -21.67
N SER A 384 -30.64 15.18 -21.65
CA SER A 384 -31.93 15.17 -20.96
C SER A 384 -32.31 13.74 -20.55
N ALA A 385 -33.44 13.58 -19.85
CA ALA A 385 -33.96 12.26 -19.52
C ALA A 385 -34.23 11.37 -20.75
N ALA A 386 -34.66 11.98 -21.88
CA ALA A 386 -34.86 11.26 -23.14
C ALA A 386 -33.56 11.02 -23.95
N LYS A 387 -32.50 11.77 -23.64
CA LYS A 387 -31.19 11.68 -24.30
C LYS A 387 -30.08 11.75 -23.22
N PRO A 388 -29.96 10.74 -22.38
CA PRO A 388 -28.93 10.73 -21.31
C PRO A 388 -27.53 10.62 -21.91
N LEU A 389 -26.55 11.16 -21.18
CA LEU A 389 -25.14 11.02 -21.50
C LEU A 389 -24.64 9.64 -21.10
N LYS A 390 -24.20 8.83 -22.06
CA LYS A 390 -23.59 7.54 -21.78
C LYS A 390 -22.15 7.70 -21.30
N VAL A 391 -21.81 7.08 -20.19
CA VAL A 391 -20.47 7.08 -19.58
C VAL A 391 -20.09 5.67 -19.19
N LYS A 392 -18.90 5.24 -19.58
CA LYS A 392 -18.34 3.95 -19.16
C LYS A 392 -17.22 4.19 -18.16
N VAL A 393 -17.25 3.48 -17.05
CA VAL A 393 -16.27 3.62 -15.95
C VAL A 393 -15.64 2.28 -15.61
N GLN A 394 -14.31 2.20 -15.63
CA GLN A 394 -13.61 1.05 -15.09
C GLN A 394 -13.57 1.12 -13.56
N ILE A 395 -13.98 0.06 -12.90
CA ILE A 395 -14.00 -0.10 -11.46
C ILE A 395 -13.48 -1.48 -11.06
N SER A 396 -13.11 -1.65 -9.78
CA SER A 396 -12.80 -2.97 -9.22
C SER A 396 -13.85 -3.39 -8.19
N ALA A 397 -13.94 -4.69 -7.93
CA ALA A 397 -14.80 -5.23 -6.88
C ALA A 397 -14.16 -5.20 -5.49
N SER A 398 -12.83 -5.03 -5.40
CA SER A 398 -12.04 -5.00 -4.17
C SER A 398 -10.75 -4.22 -4.39
N GLY A 399 -9.89 -4.13 -3.40
CA GLY A 399 -8.53 -3.60 -3.55
C GLY A 399 -8.14 -2.61 -2.46
N SER A 400 -6.85 -2.35 -2.39
CA SER A 400 -6.25 -1.46 -1.39
C SER A 400 -6.86 -0.06 -1.44
N GLY A 401 -7.42 0.39 -0.32
CA GLY A 401 -8.01 1.72 -0.18
C GLY A 401 -9.31 1.93 -0.96
N GLN A 402 -9.85 0.89 -1.61
CA GLN A 402 -11.11 0.99 -2.35
C GLN A 402 -12.34 0.91 -1.45
N MET A 403 -12.19 0.51 -0.19
CA MET A 403 -13.25 0.30 0.80
C MET A 403 -14.31 -0.70 0.30
N GLN A 404 -15.50 -0.22 -0.04
CA GLN A 404 -16.63 -0.99 -0.58
C GLN A 404 -16.92 -0.54 -2.01
N PRO A 405 -16.06 -0.88 -3.00
CA PRO A 405 -16.07 -0.21 -4.30
C PRO A 405 -17.36 -0.45 -5.09
N LEU A 406 -17.98 -1.64 -5.01
CA LEU A 406 -19.23 -1.90 -5.74
C LEU A 406 -20.38 -1.04 -5.20
N PRO A 407 -20.79 -1.13 -3.91
CA PRO A 407 -21.90 -0.32 -3.41
C PRO A 407 -21.62 1.18 -3.47
N MET A 408 -20.36 1.62 -3.33
CA MET A 408 -19.99 3.02 -3.48
C MET A 408 -20.18 3.52 -4.93
N ASN A 409 -19.73 2.76 -5.92
CA ASN A 409 -19.91 3.12 -7.33
C ASN A 409 -21.38 3.05 -7.75
N GLU A 410 -22.14 2.06 -7.29
CA GLU A 410 -23.59 1.95 -7.52
C GLU A 410 -24.34 3.15 -6.95
N PHE A 411 -23.98 3.63 -5.75
CA PHE A 411 -24.56 4.84 -5.18
C PHE A 411 -24.25 6.08 -6.04
N VAL A 412 -23.01 6.22 -6.52
CA VAL A 412 -22.64 7.32 -7.41
C VAL A 412 -23.40 7.21 -8.75
N GLN A 413 -23.55 6.02 -9.31
CA GLN A 413 -24.34 5.77 -10.52
C GLN A 413 -25.80 6.22 -10.34
N GLN A 414 -26.43 5.85 -9.22
CA GLN A 414 -27.82 6.26 -8.94
C GLN A 414 -27.94 7.78 -8.75
N SER A 415 -26.97 8.41 -8.07
CA SER A 415 -26.93 9.87 -7.97
C SER A 415 -26.84 10.51 -9.37
N LEU A 416 -25.94 10.07 -10.21
CA LEU A 416 -25.72 10.63 -11.54
C LEU A 416 -26.91 10.39 -12.49
N LYS A 417 -27.63 9.27 -12.33
CA LYS A 417 -28.84 8.98 -13.10
C LYS A 417 -29.89 10.06 -12.96
N ALA A 418 -30.04 10.65 -11.76
CA ALA A 418 -30.98 11.75 -11.52
C ALA A 418 -30.64 13.00 -12.35
N CYS A 419 -29.40 13.13 -12.82
CA CYS A 419 -28.92 14.26 -13.63
C CYS A 419 -28.62 13.87 -15.08
N HIS A 420 -29.34 12.90 -15.63
CA HIS A 420 -29.28 12.51 -17.04
C HIS A 420 -27.95 11.87 -17.47
N PHE A 421 -27.23 11.20 -16.56
CA PHE A 421 -26.13 10.31 -16.92
C PHE A 421 -26.63 8.86 -16.99
N ASP A 422 -26.19 8.13 -18.02
CA ASP A 422 -26.34 6.67 -18.16
C ASP A 422 -24.96 6.05 -17.94
N VAL A 423 -24.69 5.64 -16.71
CA VAL A 423 -23.39 5.12 -16.30
C VAL A 423 -23.35 3.60 -16.43
N GLN A 424 -22.33 3.09 -17.11
CA GLN A 424 -22.06 1.66 -17.25
C GLN A 424 -20.71 1.32 -16.61
N PHE A 425 -20.64 0.23 -15.88
CA PHE A 425 -19.40 -0.24 -15.26
C PHE A 425 -18.72 -1.33 -16.08
N ASP A 426 -17.41 -1.22 -16.19
CA ASP A 426 -16.50 -2.26 -16.61
C ASP A 426 -15.79 -2.74 -15.34
N VAL A 427 -16.29 -3.82 -14.72
CA VAL A 427 -15.80 -4.35 -13.45
C VAL A 427 -14.67 -5.32 -13.72
N ILE A 428 -13.47 -4.98 -13.28
CA ILE A 428 -12.28 -5.78 -13.49
C ILE A 428 -11.55 -6.07 -12.18
N GLU A 429 -10.71 -7.09 -12.18
CA GLU A 429 -9.91 -7.45 -11.01
C GLU A 429 -8.94 -6.30 -10.66
N TRP A 430 -8.72 -6.08 -9.35
CA TRP A 430 -7.98 -4.93 -8.83
C TRP A 430 -6.56 -4.76 -9.42
N ASN A 431 -5.79 -5.83 -9.50
CA ASN A 431 -4.43 -5.75 -9.99
C ASN A 431 -4.38 -5.45 -11.50
N THR A 432 -5.35 -5.96 -12.24
CA THR A 432 -5.57 -5.64 -13.66
C THR A 432 -5.94 -4.18 -13.82
N LEU A 433 -6.90 -3.67 -13.03
CA LEU A 433 -7.30 -2.24 -13.04
C LEU A 433 -6.11 -1.33 -12.72
N PHE A 434 -5.31 -1.68 -11.72
CA PHE A 434 -4.13 -0.92 -11.33
C PHE A 434 -3.04 -0.91 -12.42
N THR A 435 -2.95 -1.97 -13.20
CA THR A 435 -2.08 -2.05 -14.38
C THR A 435 -2.61 -1.19 -15.52
N ASN A 436 -3.92 -1.26 -15.83
CA ASN A 436 -4.57 -0.46 -16.87
C ASN A 436 -4.49 1.04 -16.57
N TRP A 437 -4.64 1.42 -15.30
CA TRP A 437 -4.51 2.79 -14.86
C TRP A 437 -3.16 3.43 -15.26
N ARG A 438 -2.08 2.65 -15.28
CA ARG A 438 -0.75 3.12 -15.70
C ARG A 438 -0.58 3.23 -17.21
N ARG A 439 -1.43 2.56 -17.98
CA ARG A 439 -1.39 2.59 -19.46
C ARG A 439 -2.14 3.79 -20.02
N GLY A 440 -3.10 4.33 -19.28
CA GLY A 440 -3.84 5.52 -19.67
C GLY A 440 -5.11 5.25 -20.47
N ALA A 441 -5.96 6.27 -20.55
CA ALA A 441 -7.27 6.20 -21.20
C ALA A 441 -7.24 5.95 -22.72
N LYS A 442 -6.09 6.14 -23.36
CA LYS A 442 -5.90 5.89 -24.81
C LYS A 442 -5.44 4.47 -25.12
N ASP A 443 -5.04 3.69 -24.10
CA ASP A 443 -4.64 2.29 -24.28
C ASP A 443 -5.87 1.40 -24.50
N PRO A 444 -5.80 0.37 -25.36
CA PRO A 444 -6.92 -0.57 -25.58
C PRO A 444 -7.47 -1.20 -24.31
N THR A 445 -6.65 -1.35 -23.25
CA THR A 445 -7.08 -1.88 -21.95
C THR A 445 -8.06 -0.98 -21.22
N ALA A 446 -8.17 0.29 -21.58
CA ALA A 446 -9.23 1.17 -21.09
C ALA A 446 -10.63 0.74 -21.59
N ASN A 447 -10.72 -0.10 -22.65
CA ASN A 447 -11.96 -0.69 -23.15
C ASN A 447 -13.05 0.35 -23.43
N GLY A 448 -12.65 1.54 -23.93
CA GLY A 448 -13.56 2.66 -24.19
C GLY A 448 -14.09 3.37 -22.93
N ALA A 449 -13.49 3.13 -21.76
CA ALA A 449 -13.89 3.82 -20.54
C ALA A 449 -13.59 5.32 -20.62
N ASN A 450 -14.56 6.11 -20.18
CA ASN A 450 -14.44 7.58 -20.09
C ASN A 450 -13.91 8.00 -18.70
N ALA A 451 -13.94 7.12 -17.72
CA ALA A 451 -13.40 7.33 -16.38
C ALA A 451 -12.86 6.03 -15.79
N ILE A 452 -12.02 6.16 -14.80
CA ILE A 452 -11.51 5.05 -13.97
C ILE A 452 -11.62 5.41 -12.50
N ASN A 453 -12.07 4.48 -11.67
CA ASN A 453 -12.12 4.66 -10.23
C ASN A 453 -10.90 3.99 -9.59
N VAL A 454 -9.96 4.79 -9.14
CA VAL A 454 -8.79 4.36 -8.38
C VAL A 454 -8.58 5.32 -7.24
N SER A 455 -8.69 4.83 -6.01
CA SER A 455 -8.33 5.62 -4.83
C SER A 455 -6.82 5.77 -4.71
N PHE A 456 -6.39 6.83 -4.07
CA PHE A 456 -4.97 7.09 -3.82
C PHE A 456 -4.75 7.84 -2.52
N ALA A 457 -3.59 7.64 -1.90
CA ALA A 457 -3.16 8.42 -0.75
C ALA A 457 -2.54 9.74 -1.21
N ALA A 458 -3.03 10.85 -0.68
CA ALA A 458 -2.56 12.20 -0.95
C ALA A 458 -1.58 12.65 0.16
N MET A 459 -0.46 11.93 0.31
CA MET A 459 0.51 12.17 1.39
C MET A 459 1.45 13.34 1.11
N ASP A 460 1.57 13.76 -0.14
CA ASP A 460 2.45 14.83 -0.60
C ASP A 460 1.88 15.48 -1.87
N PRO A 461 2.37 16.67 -2.28
CA PRO A 461 1.83 17.38 -3.45
C PRO A 461 1.98 16.62 -4.77
N PHE A 462 3.04 15.83 -4.94
CA PHE A 462 3.22 15.03 -6.14
C PHE A 462 2.13 13.96 -6.24
N PHE A 463 1.91 13.21 -5.16
CA PHE A 463 0.86 12.17 -5.11
C PHE A 463 -0.55 12.73 -5.07
N ALA A 464 -0.75 13.90 -4.46
CA ALA A 464 -2.07 14.53 -4.36
C ALA A 464 -2.53 15.18 -5.67
N MET A 465 -1.61 15.79 -6.43
CA MET A 465 -1.95 16.66 -7.54
C MET A 465 -1.07 16.45 -8.77
N VAL A 466 0.24 16.63 -8.68
CA VAL A 466 1.15 16.75 -9.84
C VAL A 466 0.98 15.60 -10.82
N ARG A 467 0.97 14.37 -10.32
CA ARG A 467 0.89 13.17 -11.17
C ARG A 467 -0.43 13.00 -11.92
N PHE A 468 -1.46 13.80 -11.61
CA PHE A 468 -2.78 13.73 -12.25
C PHE A 468 -3.08 14.92 -13.15
N VAL A 469 -2.32 16.02 -13.00
CA VAL A 469 -2.64 17.27 -13.67
C VAL A 469 -1.51 17.82 -14.54
N SER A 470 -0.28 17.32 -14.39
CA SER A 470 0.84 17.74 -15.24
C SER A 470 0.91 16.94 -16.52
N THR A 471 1.18 17.62 -17.64
CA THR A 471 1.43 16.96 -18.93
C THR A 471 2.70 16.11 -18.94
N LYS A 472 3.70 16.44 -18.09
CA LYS A 472 4.92 15.65 -17.91
C LYS A 472 4.63 14.25 -17.28
N THR A 473 3.44 14.05 -16.73
CA THR A 473 3.05 12.81 -16.04
C THR A 473 2.07 11.94 -16.84
N PHE A 474 1.93 12.19 -18.13
CA PHE A 474 1.17 11.32 -19.02
C PHE A 474 1.72 9.89 -19.03
N PRO A 475 0.85 8.89 -19.14
CA PRO A 475 1.29 7.51 -19.33
C PRO A 475 2.20 7.37 -20.56
N PRO A 476 3.25 6.54 -20.52
CA PRO A 476 3.60 5.62 -19.43
C PRO A 476 4.52 6.22 -18.35
N VAL A 477 4.79 7.54 -18.37
CA VAL A 477 5.72 8.19 -17.42
C VAL A 477 5.18 8.13 -15.98
N SER A 478 3.89 8.50 -15.79
CA SER A 478 3.22 8.43 -14.50
C SER A 478 1.72 8.18 -14.66
N ASN A 479 0.86 8.76 -13.81
CA ASN A 479 -0.53 8.36 -13.62
C ASN A 479 -1.56 9.41 -14.03
N ASN A 480 -1.22 10.37 -14.90
CA ASN A 480 -2.24 11.23 -15.50
C ASN A 480 -3.04 10.43 -16.54
N TRP A 481 -3.78 9.43 -16.05
CA TRP A 481 -4.51 8.44 -16.85
C TRP A 481 -5.41 9.09 -17.90
N GLY A 482 -6.08 10.17 -17.50
CA GLY A 482 -7.05 10.86 -18.33
C GLY A 482 -6.43 11.82 -19.35
N TYR A 483 -5.11 12.02 -19.35
CA TYR A 483 -4.43 12.99 -20.22
C TYR A 483 -4.89 14.43 -20.00
N TYR A 484 -5.21 14.81 -18.77
CA TYR A 484 -5.49 16.21 -18.46
C TYR A 484 -4.25 17.08 -18.73
N GLY A 485 -4.42 18.16 -19.48
CA GLY A 485 -3.36 19.10 -19.80
C GLY A 485 -3.84 20.55 -19.73
N ASN A 486 -3.07 21.41 -19.07
CA ASN A 486 -3.32 22.84 -19.00
C ASN A 486 -1.99 23.58 -18.78
N ALA A 487 -1.60 24.44 -19.73
CA ALA A 487 -0.31 25.13 -19.69
C ALA A 487 -0.12 26.01 -18.44
N THR A 488 -1.20 26.63 -17.92
CA THR A 488 -1.12 27.41 -16.67
C THR A 488 -0.85 26.51 -15.47
N VAL A 489 -1.49 25.33 -15.42
CA VAL A 489 -1.24 24.35 -14.34
C VAL A 489 0.15 23.79 -14.44
N ASP A 490 0.63 23.45 -15.64
CA ASP A 490 2.01 22.99 -15.84
C ASP A 490 3.05 24.01 -15.38
N LYS A 491 2.79 25.30 -15.68
CA LYS A 491 3.67 26.38 -15.19
C LYS A 491 3.66 26.47 -13.67
N LEU A 492 2.49 26.46 -13.03
CA LEU A 492 2.38 26.50 -11.56
C LEU A 492 3.08 25.31 -10.89
N VAL A 493 3.00 24.13 -11.49
CA VAL A 493 3.71 22.93 -11.02
C VAL A 493 5.22 23.07 -11.16
N ALA A 494 5.69 23.72 -12.23
CA ALA A 494 7.11 23.94 -12.46
C ALA A 494 7.70 25.05 -11.55
N ASP A 495 6.89 26.02 -11.18
CA ASP A 495 7.30 27.13 -10.32
C ASP A 495 7.32 26.74 -8.81
N ALA A 496 6.63 25.65 -8.41
CA ALA A 496 6.53 25.17 -7.04
C ALA A 496 7.68 24.24 -6.63
#